data_b541078f73d43134f9af69dba0dc3b65
#
_entry.id   b541078f73d43134f9af69dba0dc3b65
#
_cell.length_a   1.000
_cell.length_b   1.000
_cell.length_c   1.000
_cell.angle_alpha   90.00
_cell.angle_beta   90.00
_cell.angle_gamma   90.00
#
_symmetry.space_group_name_H-M   'P 1'
#
loop_
_entity.id
_entity.type
_entity.pdbx_description
1 polymer ?
#
loop_
_entity_poly.entity_id
_entity_poly.type
_entity_poly.pdbx_seq_one_letter_code
_entity_poly.pdbx_strand_id
1 'polypeptide(L)'
;MHLIFYIISPFLTFLYSCFDLRKRTAQIVFVLFFGLFGYCHTFEDSRADSFRKYESFSNYAAEEYGDIYDNFRAGEEKDIYEDLLFSTLKLFTDNPHIMMMVVGLVAGIFYMLVTKRFLEDRVMEYTWPIAILVIMFIFNLNIPQIGGIRSFTAFPIFTYSLIRLIFDGKRAAIIGILIAPLIHFGYILSAIVAIV
;
A
#
# COMPACT_ATOMS: atom_id res chain seq x y z
N MET A 1 -4.63 -13.46 -21.57
CA MET A 1 -3.31 -14.12 -21.56
C MET A 1 -2.58 -13.87 -20.25
N HIS A 2 -2.38 -12.61 -19.78
CA HIS A 2 -1.69 -12.30 -18.52
C HIS A 2 -2.21 -13.05 -17.27
N LEU A 3 -3.52 -13.18 -17.08
CA LEU A 3 -4.09 -13.83 -15.89
C LEU A 3 -3.80 -15.34 -15.84
N ILE A 4 -3.73 -16.01 -16.98
CA ILE A 4 -3.39 -17.44 -17.04
C ILE A 4 -1.91 -17.63 -16.68
N PHE A 5 -1.02 -16.80 -17.23
CA PHE A 5 0.40 -16.83 -16.89
C PHE A 5 0.65 -16.49 -15.42
N TYR A 6 -0.21 -15.64 -14.80
CA TYR A 6 -0.10 -15.31 -13.39
C TYR A 6 -0.30 -16.53 -12.47
N ILE A 7 -1.16 -17.45 -12.83
CA ILE A 7 -1.36 -18.69 -12.05
C ILE A 7 -0.09 -19.58 -12.11
N ILE A 8 0.60 -19.59 -13.26
CA ILE A 8 1.81 -20.42 -13.45
C ILE A 8 3.03 -19.78 -12.80
N SER A 9 3.21 -18.48 -12.97
CA SER A 9 4.36 -17.75 -12.45
C SER A 9 3.98 -16.29 -12.10
N PRO A 10 3.50 -16.05 -10.88
CA PRO A 10 3.07 -14.71 -10.44
C PRO A 10 4.17 -13.66 -10.59
N PHE A 11 5.39 -14.00 -10.21
CA PHE A 11 6.53 -13.09 -10.25
C PHE A 11 6.91 -12.69 -11.67
N LEU A 12 7.07 -13.66 -12.59
CA LEU A 12 7.42 -13.35 -13.99
C LEU A 12 6.29 -12.56 -14.67
N THR A 13 5.03 -12.89 -14.36
CA THR A 13 3.90 -12.16 -14.92
C THR A 13 3.82 -10.73 -14.37
N PHE A 14 4.16 -10.52 -13.09
CA PHE A 14 4.30 -9.19 -12.51
C PHE A 14 5.41 -8.39 -13.23
N LEU A 15 6.60 -8.95 -13.38
CA LEU A 15 7.68 -8.29 -14.11
C LEU A 15 7.24 -7.92 -15.53
N TYR A 16 6.60 -8.85 -16.24
CA TYR A 16 6.06 -8.57 -17.57
C TYR A 16 4.97 -7.49 -17.55
N SER A 17 4.12 -7.45 -16.53
CA SER A 17 3.09 -6.42 -16.40
C SER A 17 3.68 -5.01 -16.26
N CYS A 18 4.85 -4.87 -15.64
CA CYS A 18 5.55 -3.59 -15.51
C CYS A 18 5.94 -2.98 -16.86
N PHE A 19 6.06 -3.80 -17.93
CA PHE A 19 6.34 -3.31 -19.27
C PHE A 19 5.10 -2.76 -19.99
N ASP A 20 3.89 -2.98 -19.50
CA ASP A 20 2.68 -2.53 -20.18
C ASP A 20 1.53 -2.16 -19.19
N LEU A 21 1.84 -1.33 -18.19
CA LEU A 21 0.85 -0.87 -17.20
C LEU A 21 -0.28 0.00 -17.79
N ARG A 22 -0.23 0.30 -19.10
CA ARG A 22 -1.37 0.92 -19.79
C ARG A 22 -2.53 -0.06 -19.96
N LYS A 23 -2.25 -1.36 -20.05
CA LYS A 23 -3.31 -2.38 -20.16
C LYS A 23 -3.94 -2.70 -18.82
N ARG A 24 -5.27 -2.74 -18.79
CA ARG A 24 -6.05 -3.06 -17.59
C ARG A 24 -5.66 -4.42 -16.98
N THR A 25 -5.37 -5.42 -17.82
CA THR A 25 -4.93 -6.75 -17.36
C THR A 25 -3.59 -6.71 -16.64
N ALA A 26 -2.65 -5.88 -17.11
CA ALA A 26 -1.37 -5.68 -16.45
C ALA A 26 -1.53 -4.96 -15.10
N GLN A 27 -2.42 -3.96 -15.02
CA GLN A 27 -2.76 -3.29 -13.77
C GLN A 27 -3.32 -4.26 -12.72
N ILE A 28 -4.23 -5.15 -13.13
CA ILE A 28 -4.80 -6.18 -12.25
C ILE A 28 -3.70 -7.13 -11.76
N VAL A 29 -2.84 -7.62 -12.64
CA VAL A 29 -1.72 -8.51 -12.26
C VAL A 29 -0.77 -7.82 -11.29
N PHE A 30 -0.48 -6.55 -11.52
CA PHE A 30 0.36 -5.75 -10.63
C PHE A 30 -0.20 -5.72 -9.20
N VAL A 31 -1.48 -5.38 -9.05
CA VAL A 31 -2.15 -5.32 -7.74
C VAL A 31 -2.24 -6.71 -7.09
N LEU A 32 -2.61 -7.73 -7.86
CA LEU A 32 -2.69 -9.11 -7.35
C LEU A 32 -1.34 -9.63 -6.87
N PHE A 33 -0.24 -9.21 -7.52
CA PHE A 33 1.10 -9.59 -7.06
C PHE A 33 1.41 -9.03 -5.67
N PHE A 34 1.07 -7.77 -5.38
CA PHE A 34 1.24 -7.20 -4.06
C PHE A 34 0.39 -7.90 -3.00
N GLY A 35 -0.85 -8.28 -3.34
CA GLY A 35 -1.70 -9.07 -2.46
C GLY A 35 -1.11 -10.46 -2.17
N LEU A 36 -0.65 -11.16 -3.21
CA LEU A 36 -0.01 -12.47 -3.07
C LEU A 36 1.30 -12.36 -2.25
N PHE A 37 2.10 -11.33 -2.52
CA PHE A 37 3.33 -11.09 -1.77
C PHE A 37 3.05 -10.85 -0.29
N GLY A 38 2.01 -10.08 0.04
CA GLY A 38 1.54 -9.93 1.41
C GLY A 38 1.10 -11.26 2.03
N TYR A 39 0.31 -12.05 1.31
CA TYR A 39 -0.16 -13.36 1.79
C TYR A 39 0.99 -14.34 2.08
N CYS A 40 2.03 -14.32 1.25
CA CYS A 40 3.20 -15.18 1.41
C CYS A 40 4.24 -14.64 2.40
N HIS A 41 3.96 -13.51 3.07
CA HIS A 41 4.89 -12.93 4.04
C HIS A 41 5.09 -13.88 5.23
N THR A 42 6.35 -14.08 5.63
CA THR A 42 6.71 -14.94 6.77
C THR A 42 6.94 -14.09 8.03
N PHE A 43 6.64 -14.67 9.18
CA PHE A 43 6.73 -14.02 10.49
C PHE A 43 7.78 -14.70 11.40
N GLU A 44 8.87 -15.20 10.82
CA GLU A 44 9.85 -16.01 11.53
C GLU A 44 10.79 -15.20 12.44
N ASP A 45 11.10 -13.94 12.05
CA ASP A 45 11.98 -13.10 12.85
C ASP A 45 11.19 -12.32 13.92
N SER A 46 11.32 -12.73 15.18
CA SER A 46 10.67 -12.06 16.32
C SER A 46 11.09 -10.60 16.55
N ARG A 47 12.19 -10.15 15.93
CA ARG A 47 12.64 -8.75 15.99
C ARG A 47 12.01 -7.88 14.90
N ALA A 48 11.46 -8.50 13.87
CA ALA A 48 10.86 -7.78 12.76
C ALA A 48 9.55 -7.11 13.18
N ASP A 49 9.27 -5.95 12.59
CA ASP A 49 8.00 -5.24 12.81
C ASP A 49 6.80 -6.09 12.36
N SER A 50 6.96 -6.85 11.30
CA SER A 50 5.95 -7.78 10.80
C SER A 50 5.55 -8.85 11.82
N PHE A 51 6.50 -9.37 12.62
CA PHE A 51 6.20 -10.34 13.68
C PHE A 51 5.37 -9.68 14.80
N ARG A 52 5.73 -8.46 15.21
CA ARG A 52 4.95 -7.71 16.19
C ARG A 52 3.52 -7.45 15.69
N LYS A 53 3.35 -7.14 14.42
CA LYS A 53 2.03 -6.96 13.81
C LYS A 53 1.23 -8.25 13.70
N TYR A 54 1.90 -9.37 13.42
CA TYR A 54 1.31 -10.70 13.51
C TYR A 54 0.78 -10.99 14.92
N GLU A 55 1.61 -10.77 15.93
CA GLU A 55 1.27 -11.01 17.33
C GLU A 55 0.15 -10.07 17.80
N SER A 56 0.24 -8.78 17.48
CA SER A 56 -0.80 -7.80 17.76
C SER A 56 -2.13 -8.20 17.13
N PHE A 57 -2.16 -8.54 15.84
CA PHE A 57 -3.39 -8.97 15.15
C PHE A 57 -3.94 -10.26 15.75
N SER A 58 -3.08 -11.25 16.05
CA SER A 58 -3.53 -12.54 16.59
C SER A 58 -4.20 -12.39 17.94
N ASN A 59 -3.68 -11.50 18.79
CA ASN A 59 -4.16 -11.25 20.14
C ASN A 59 -5.23 -10.12 20.22
N TYR A 60 -5.51 -9.46 19.07
CA TYR A 60 -6.43 -8.34 19.03
C TYR A 60 -7.86 -8.77 19.37
N ALA A 61 -8.44 -8.17 20.39
CA ALA A 61 -9.86 -8.25 20.65
C ALA A 61 -10.56 -7.18 19.80
N ALA A 62 -11.54 -7.60 18.98
CA ALA A 62 -12.25 -6.64 18.14
C ALA A 62 -12.93 -5.58 19.01
N GLU A 63 -12.54 -4.32 18.79
CA GLU A 63 -13.11 -3.16 19.47
C GLU A 63 -14.30 -2.61 18.69
N GLU A 64 -15.23 -1.94 19.38
CA GLU A 64 -16.24 -1.16 18.70
C GLU A 64 -15.62 0.05 18.01
N TYR A 65 -16.08 0.39 16.82
CA TYR A 65 -15.52 1.54 16.07
C TYR A 65 -15.65 2.88 16.83
N GLY A 66 -16.63 2.98 17.74
CA GLY A 66 -16.80 4.13 18.62
C GLY A 66 -15.62 4.28 19.57
N ASP A 67 -15.21 3.18 20.20
CA ASP A 67 -14.11 3.17 21.16
C ASP A 67 -12.78 3.50 20.47
N ILE A 68 -12.53 2.95 19.28
CA ILE A 68 -11.36 3.27 18.46
C ILE A 68 -11.29 4.79 18.16
N TYR A 69 -12.42 5.38 17.80
CA TYR A 69 -12.49 6.82 17.54
C TYR A 69 -12.25 7.65 18.80
N ASP A 70 -12.82 7.25 19.92
CA ASP A 70 -12.70 7.96 21.20
C ASP A 70 -11.27 7.87 21.75
N ASN A 71 -10.61 6.72 21.67
CA ASN A 71 -9.19 6.53 22.02
C ASN A 71 -8.27 7.42 21.16
N PHE A 72 -8.52 7.46 19.85
CA PHE A 72 -7.79 8.35 18.95
C PHE A 72 -8.01 9.82 19.31
N ARG A 73 -9.25 10.23 19.60
CA ARG A 73 -9.58 11.61 19.99
C ARG A 73 -8.99 11.99 21.35
N ALA A 74 -8.89 11.04 22.27
CA ALA A 74 -8.25 11.23 23.57
C ALA A 74 -6.72 11.37 23.46
N GLY A 75 -6.14 11.02 22.29
CA GLY A 75 -4.70 11.06 22.05
C GLY A 75 -3.97 9.85 22.62
N GLU A 76 -4.67 8.79 22.97
CA GLU A 76 -4.09 7.53 23.43
C GLU A 76 -3.39 6.80 22.27
N GLU A 77 -3.97 6.89 21.08
CA GLU A 77 -3.38 6.39 19.84
C GLU A 77 -2.95 7.52 18.91
N LYS A 78 -1.82 7.31 18.19
CA LYS A 78 -1.25 8.32 17.29
C LYS A 78 -1.82 8.27 15.87
N ASP A 79 -2.32 7.13 15.46
CA ASP A 79 -2.98 6.90 14.18
C ASP A 79 -4.08 5.85 14.35
N ILE A 80 -5.13 5.95 13.54
CA ILE A 80 -6.36 5.15 13.69
C ILE A 80 -6.39 3.92 12.75
N TYR A 81 -5.46 3.85 11.80
CA TYR A 81 -5.54 2.90 10.69
C TYR A 81 -5.42 1.44 11.13
N GLU A 82 -4.50 1.15 12.05
CA GLU A 82 -4.20 -0.21 12.46
C GLU A 82 -5.37 -0.85 13.19
N ASP A 83 -5.97 -0.11 14.12
CA ASP A 83 -7.12 -0.58 14.90
C ASP A 83 -8.35 -0.76 14.02
N LEU A 84 -8.62 0.18 13.10
CA LEU A 84 -9.69 0.03 12.11
C LEU A 84 -9.47 -1.18 11.19
N LEU A 85 -8.25 -1.41 10.74
CA LEU A 85 -7.91 -2.56 9.91
C LEU A 85 -8.13 -3.86 10.68
N PHE A 86 -7.61 -3.94 11.91
CA PHE A 86 -7.70 -5.14 12.73
C PHE A 86 -9.13 -5.43 13.13
N SER A 87 -9.87 -4.47 13.66
CA SER A 87 -11.30 -4.65 14.01
C SER A 87 -12.12 -5.06 12.81
N THR A 88 -11.90 -4.42 11.63
CA THR A 88 -12.63 -4.79 10.41
C THR A 88 -12.31 -6.21 9.98
N LEU A 89 -11.04 -6.63 9.99
CA LEU A 89 -10.65 -7.96 9.52
C LEU A 89 -11.07 -9.06 10.50
N LYS A 90 -11.04 -8.79 11.81
CA LYS A 90 -11.50 -9.75 12.83
C LYS A 90 -12.96 -10.13 12.69
N LEU A 91 -13.79 -9.33 12.01
CA LEU A 91 -15.16 -9.72 11.67
C LEU A 91 -15.22 -10.90 10.68
N PHE A 92 -14.15 -11.15 9.92
CA PHE A 92 -14.14 -12.11 8.82
C PHE A 92 -13.08 -13.20 8.98
N THR A 93 -11.96 -12.90 9.66
CA THR A 93 -10.81 -13.80 9.72
C THR A 93 -9.87 -13.51 10.87
N ASP A 94 -9.30 -14.59 11.42
CA ASP A 94 -8.19 -14.53 12.38
C ASP A 94 -6.83 -14.81 11.70
N ASN A 95 -6.80 -14.99 10.38
CA ASN A 95 -5.60 -15.36 9.66
C ASN A 95 -4.75 -14.12 9.34
N PRO A 96 -3.55 -13.95 9.93
CA PRO A 96 -2.69 -12.79 9.70
C PRO A 96 -2.14 -12.70 8.26
N HIS A 97 -2.07 -13.82 7.53
CA HIS A 97 -1.70 -13.79 6.12
C HIS A 97 -2.76 -13.09 5.26
N ILE A 98 -4.04 -13.20 5.64
CA ILE A 98 -5.13 -12.45 4.97
C ILE A 98 -5.03 -10.97 5.31
N MET A 99 -4.68 -10.61 6.55
CA MET A 99 -4.39 -9.23 6.91
C MET A 99 -3.28 -8.63 6.03
N MET A 100 -2.15 -9.31 5.92
CA MET A 100 -1.04 -8.85 5.07
C MET A 100 -1.41 -8.83 3.58
N MET A 101 -2.25 -9.75 3.12
CA MET A 101 -2.79 -9.73 1.76
C MET A 101 -3.61 -8.46 1.50
N VAL A 102 -4.48 -8.09 2.43
CA VAL A 102 -5.32 -6.87 2.30
C VAL A 102 -4.44 -5.62 2.29
N VAL A 103 -3.46 -5.53 3.18
CA VAL A 103 -2.46 -4.45 3.20
C VAL A 103 -1.73 -4.37 1.86
N GLY A 104 -1.27 -5.52 1.34
CA GLY A 104 -0.64 -5.62 0.02
C GLY A 104 -1.54 -5.16 -1.12
N LEU A 105 -2.81 -5.58 -1.13
CA LEU A 105 -3.77 -5.16 -2.15
C LEU A 105 -4.01 -3.63 -2.13
N VAL A 106 -4.24 -3.06 -0.95
CA VAL A 106 -4.50 -1.61 -0.81
C VAL A 106 -3.27 -0.82 -1.26
N ALA A 107 -2.08 -1.14 -0.74
CA ALA A 107 -0.85 -0.49 -1.15
C ALA A 107 -0.57 -0.70 -2.65
N GLY A 108 -0.76 -1.92 -3.16
CA GLY A 108 -0.58 -2.28 -4.56
C GLY A 108 -1.43 -1.45 -5.52
N ILE A 109 -2.68 -1.11 -5.15
CA ILE A 109 -3.53 -0.21 -5.94
C ILE A 109 -2.87 1.16 -6.09
N PHE A 110 -2.42 1.76 -4.99
CA PHE A 110 -1.83 3.09 -5.03
C PHE A 110 -0.43 3.08 -5.66
N TYR A 111 0.39 2.04 -5.45
CA TYR A 111 1.66 1.86 -6.17
C TYR A 111 1.44 1.75 -7.68
N MET A 112 0.43 0.99 -8.11
CA MET A 112 0.04 0.89 -9.50
C MET A 112 -0.37 2.25 -10.07
N LEU A 113 -1.17 3.02 -9.32
CA LEU A 113 -1.62 4.35 -9.73
C LEU A 113 -0.45 5.35 -9.84
N VAL A 114 0.48 5.35 -8.87
CA VAL A 114 1.71 6.15 -8.91
C VAL A 114 2.54 5.80 -10.14
N THR A 115 2.83 4.51 -10.31
CA THR A 115 3.66 4.02 -11.41
C THR A 115 3.02 4.33 -12.76
N LYS A 116 1.72 4.07 -12.89
CA LYS A 116 0.97 4.39 -14.10
C LYS A 116 1.03 5.88 -14.42
N ARG A 117 0.88 6.76 -13.42
CA ARG A 117 0.90 8.20 -13.62
C ARG A 117 2.26 8.69 -14.11
N PHE A 118 3.35 8.16 -13.59
CA PHE A 118 4.70 8.46 -14.11
C PHE A 118 4.89 8.01 -15.56
N LEU A 119 4.26 6.90 -15.95
CA LEU A 119 4.38 6.35 -17.30
C LEU A 119 3.43 6.99 -18.32
N GLU A 120 2.38 7.68 -17.87
CA GLU A 120 1.44 8.40 -18.73
C GLU A 120 1.96 9.76 -19.19
N ASP A 121 2.97 10.33 -18.54
CA ASP A 121 3.58 11.58 -18.96
C ASP A 121 4.21 11.42 -20.35
N ARG A 122 3.67 12.20 -21.31
CA ARG A 122 3.94 12.11 -22.77
C ARG A 122 5.39 12.33 -23.15
N VAL A 123 6.26 12.67 -22.21
CA VAL A 123 7.69 12.97 -22.42
C VAL A 123 8.55 11.71 -22.44
N MET A 124 8.06 10.60 -21.88
CA MET A 124 8.81 9.36 -21.82
C MET A 124 8.16 8.29 -22.69
N GLU A 125 8.81 7.95 -23.83
CA GLU A 125 8.50 6.68 -24.48
C GLU A 125 8.79 5.54 -23.50
N TYR A 126 7.81 4.64 -23.32
CA TYR A 126 7.93 3.49 -22.44
C TYR A 126 8.97 2.52 -22.99
N THR A 127 10.20 2.73 -22.62
CA THR A 127 11.34 1.91 -23.03
C THR A 127 11.69 0.89 -21.94
N TRP A 128 12.37 -0.18 -22.31
CA TRP A 128 12.84 -1.18 -21.37
C TRP A 128 13.70 -0.62 -20.20
N PRO A 129 14.55 0.41 -20.37
CA PRO A 129 15.25 1.02 -19.24
C PRO A 129 14.30 1.62 -18.21
N ILE A 130 13.20 2.26 -18.64
CA ILE A 130 12.19 2.83 -17.72
C ILE A 130 11.49 1.72 -16.96
N ALA A 131 11.13 0.62 -17.61
CA ALA A 131 10.55 -0.53 -16.93
C ALA A 131 11.48 -1.10 -15.85
N ILE A 132 12.78 -1.21 -16.14
CA ILE A 132 13.78 -1.62 -15.16
C ILE A 132 13.85 -0.64 -13.98
N LEU A 133 13.86 0.68 -14.24
CA LEU A 133 13.86 1.68 -13.16
C LEU A 133 12.62 1.59 -12.29
N VAL A 134 11.44 1.37 -12.89
CA VAL A 134 10.19 1.13 -12.16
C VAL A 134 10.30 -0.12 -11.29
N ILE A 135 10.80 -1.21 -11.83
CA ILE A 135 11.02 -2.46 -11.09
C ILE A 135 12.00 -2.23 -9.94
N MET A 136 13.13 -1.58 -10.20
CA MET A 136 14.12 -1.25 -9.16
C MET A 136 13.51 -0.35 -8.08
N PHE A 137 12.71 0.65 -8.45
CA PHE A 137 12.01 1.52 -7.51
C PHE A 137 11.07 0.71 -6.59
N ILE A 138 10.26 -0.17 -7.16
CA ILE A 138 9.33 -1.01 -6.41
C ILE A 138 10.09 -1.94 -5.47
N PHE A 139 11.14 -2.61 -5.93
CA PHE A 139 11.89 -3.58 -5.14
C PHE A 139 12.79 -2.94 -4.08
N ASN A 140 13.47 -1.85 -4.39
CA ASN A 140 14.41 -1.24 -3.44
C ASN A 140 13.73 -0.42 -2.34
N LEU A 141 12.60 0.23 -2.64
CA LEU A 141 12.01 1.17 -1.70
C LEU A 141 10.84 0.59 -0.89
N ASN A 142 10.14 -0.42 -1.40
CA ASN A 142 8.81 -0.67 -0.89
C ASN A 142 8.48 -2.12 -0.54
N ILE A 143 8.87 -3.11 -1.34
CA ILE A 143 8.49 -4.50 -1.06
C ILE A 143 9.06 -5.01 0.27
N PRO A 144 10.33 -4.77 0.64
CA PRO A 144 10.86 -5.18 1.94
C PRO A 144 10.17 -4.53 3.14
N GLN A 145 9.47 -3.42 2.93
CA GLN A 145 8.83 -2.64 4.00
C GLN A 145 7.37 -3.05 4.29
N ILE A 146 6.87 -4.12 3.66
CA ILE A 146 5.48 -4.57 3.89
C ILE A 146 5.20 -4.88 5.37
N GLY A 147 6.24 -5.25 6.14
CA GLY A 147 6.14 -5.43 7.58
C GLY A 147 5.72 -4.18 8.35
N GLY A 148 6.07 -3.00 7.86
CA GLY A 148 5.62 -1.72 8.40
C GLY A 148 4.27 -1.33 7.81
N ILE A 149 3.19 -2.01 8.19
CA ILE A 149 1.84 -1.92 7.63
C ILE A 149 1.40 -0.47 7.40
N ARG A 150 1.58 0.40 8.39
CA ARG A 150 1.19 1.81 8.35
C ARG A 150 1.95 2.60 7.29
N SER A 151 3.28 2.56 7.35
CA SER A 151 4.13 3.30 6.40
C SER A 151 3.99 2.76 4.98
N PHE A 152 3.89 1.43 4.83
CA PHE A 152 3.71 0.78 3.53
C PHE A 152 2.40 1.18 2.85
N THR A 153 1.35 1.43 3.62
CA THR A 153 0.05 1.89 3.09
C THR A 153 0.01 3.41 2.91
N ALA A 154 0.52 4.19 3.88
CA ALA A 154 0.46 5.65 3.82
C ALA A 154 1.30 6.23 2.68
N PHE A 155 2.50 5.69 2.45
CA PHE A 155 3.45 6.19 1.45
C PHE A 155 2.86 6.30 0.04
N PRO A 156 2.32 5.24 -0.57
CA PRO A 156 1.81 5.32 -1.93
C PRO A 156 0.53 6.17 -2.04
N ILE A 157 -0.32 6.21 -0.99
CA ILE A 157 -1.50 7.08 -0.93
C ILE A 157 -1.06 8.54 -0.95
N PHE A 158 -0.12 8.91 -0.07
CA PHE A 158 0.43 10.26 -0.01
C PHE A 158 1.07 10.65 -1.33
N THR A 159 1.96 9.80 -1.86
CA THR A 159 2.70 10.08 -3.10
C THR A 159 1.76 10.24 -4.29
N TYR A 160 0.77 9.37 -4.46
CA TYR A 160 -0.23 9.50 -5.52
C TYR A 160 -1.00 10.81 -5.40
N SER A 161 -1.44 11.14 -4.19
CA SER A 161 -2.22 12.35 -3.92
C SER A 161 -1.40 13.62 -4.18
N LEU A 162 -0.13 13.62 -3.76
CA LEU A 162 0.78 14.73 -4.01
C LEU A 162 1.01 14.95 -5.52
N ILE A 163 1.25 13.89 -6.27
CA ILE A 163 1.39 13.94 -7.73
C ILE A 163 0.12 14.52 -8.37
N ARG A 164 -1.06 14.06 -7.95
CA ARG A 164 -2.35 14.56 -8.48
C ARG A 164 -2.60 16.02 -8.13
N LEU A 165 -2.16 16.47 -6.95
CA LEU A 165 -2.30 17.86 -6.55
C LEU A 165 -1.35 18.76 -7.36
N ILE A 166 -0.06 18.42 -7.42
CA ILE A 166 0.97 19.28 -8.01
C ILE A 166 0.90 19.27 -9.54
N PHE A 167 0.84 18.10 -10.17
CA PHE A 167 0.94 18.00 -11.63
C PHE A 167 -0.39 18.05 -12.35
N ASP A 168 -1.48 17.63 -11.71
CA ASP A 168 -2.80 17.61 -12.34
C ASP A 168 -3.73 18.72 -11.83
N GLY A 169 -3.32 19.49 -10.81
CA GLY A 169 -4.13 20.54 -10.20
C GLY A 169 -5.43 20.03 -9.54
N LYS A 170 -5.50 18.73 -9.19
CA LYS A 170 -6.71 18.11 -8.66
C LYS A 170 -6.84 18.35 -7.16
N ARG A 171 -7.60 19.38 -6.77
CA ARG A 171 -7.84 19.74 -5.35
C ARG A 171 -8.41 18.59 -4.51
N ALA A 172 -9.22 17.69 -5.09
CA ALA A 172 -9.73 16.51 -4.39
C ALA A 172 -8.61 15.59 -3.86
N ALA A 173 -7.40 15.68 -4.42
CA ALA A 173 -6.25 14.92 -3.95
C ALA A 173 -5.78 15.33 -2.52
N ILE A 174 -6.18 16.51 -2.04
CA ILE A 174 -5.94 16.95 -0.66
C ILE A 174 -6.52 15.94 0.34
N ILE A 175 -7.64 15.28 0.00
CA ILE A 175 -8.23 14.24 0.85
C ILE A 175 -7.22 13.12 1.14
N GLY A 176 -6.53 12.61 0.12
CA GLY A 176 -5.53 11.56 0.32
C GLY A 176 -4.28 12.04 1.07
N ILE A 177 -3.89 13.32 0.91
CA ILE A 177 -2.82 13.94 1.69
C ILE A 177 -3.21 14.00 3.18
N LEU A 178 -4.48 14.30 3.50
CA LEU A 178 -4.99 14.34 4.87
C LEU A 178 -5.23 12.95 5.47
N ILE A 179 -5.53 11.94 4.65
CA ILE A 179 -5.69 10.55 5.09
C ILE A 179 -4.35 9.93 5.48
N ALA A 180 -3.26 10.24 4.79
CA ALA A 180 -1.96 9.64 5.05
C ALA A 180 -1.46 9.78 6.50
N PRO A 181 -1.60 10.94 7.19
CA PRO A 181 -1.30 11.07 8.61
C PRO A 181 -2.19 10.22 9.54
N LEU A 182 -3.44 9.95 9.15
CA LEU A 182 -4.35 9.07 9.91
C LEU A 182 -3.93 7.60 9.79
N ILE A 183 -3.27 7.24 8.70
CA ILE A 183 -2.69 5.91 8.50
C ILE A 183 -1.34 5.79 9.21
N HIS A 184 -0.52 6.83 9.12
CA HIS A 184 0.79 6.88 9.73
C HIS A 184 1.17 8.32 10.13
N PHE A 185 1.18 8.58 11.41
CA PHE A 185 1.47 9.88 12.03
C PHE A 185 2.72 10.59 11.45
N GLY A 186 3.75 9.84 11.06
CA GLY A 186 4.97 10.40 10.46
C GLY A 186 4.74 11.28 9.21
N TYR A 187 3.56 11.21 8.58
CA TYR A 187 3.22 12.05 7.41
C TYR A 187 2.63 13.42 7.75
N ILE A 188 2.43 13.76 9.04
CA ILE A 188 1.84 15.06 9.44
C ILE A 188 2.62 16.23 8.87
N LEU A 189 3.93 16.26 9.10
CA LEU A 189 4.77 17.36 8.62
C LEU A 189 4.75 17.47 7.09
N SER A 190 4.84 16.32 6.41
CA SER A 190 4.78 16.26 4.94
C SER A 190 3.42 16.74 4.40
N ALA A 191 2.33 16.43 5.09
CA ALA A 191 0.99 16.87 4.72
C ALA A 191 0.83 18.40 4.88
N ILE A 192 1.33 18.97 5.97
CA ILE A 192 1.33 20.41 6.20
C ILE A 192 2.09 21.12 5.07
N VAL A 193 3.32 20.67 4.77
CA VAL A 193 4.15 21.27 3.72
C VAL A 193 3.52 21.14 2.33
N ALA A 194 2.77 20.08 2.07
CA ALA A 194 2.12 19.85 0.78
C ALA A 194 0.88 20.73 0.54
N ILE A 195 0.25 21.25 1.62
CA ILE A 195 -1.00 22.02 1.54
C ILE A 195 -0.74 23.54 1.60
N VAL A 196 0.35 23.96 2.24
CA VAL A 196 0.77 25.38 2.35
C VAL A 196 1.50 25.82 1.08
#